data_8aab82692d28d5e75b201d5bd233ee36
#
_entry.id   8aab82692d28d5e75b201d5bd233ee36
#
_cell.length_a   1.000
_cell.length_b   1.000
_cell.length_c   1.000
_cell.angle_alpha   90.00
_cell.angle_beta   90.00
_cell.angle_gamma   90.00
#
_symmetry.space_group_name_H-M   'P 1'
#
loop_
_entity.id
_entity.type
_entity.pdbx_description
1 polymer ?
#
loop_
_entity_poly.entity_id
_entity_poly.type
_entity_poly.pdbx_seq_one_letter_code
_entity_poly.pdbx_strand_id
1 'polypeptide(L)'
;MLVLGLGDTGLSMVRWLARHGARVRAADSRAQPPHAALIREQWPQVEIVAGPFDTLSFDDLDLIAISPGVPKSSVTQRGVPVVGDVEIFAQALAPRLSKVIAITGANGKTTVTALCGAMCKAAGLNTVVAGNIGLPVLDALSEIEDGARMPDVFVLELSSFQLETTSTLNADAATVLNVTQDHLDRYRDMNDYASAKARIFFGNGLQVLNREDAYSQAMTMAGRAAETFGLGAPANDADWGLIEVEGQAWLAHGEEKLLPANDIPLAGRHNAANALAALALCRAIGLPMAPLLAALRSFKGLPHRVEKVAEVGGVTFYDDSKGTNVGATVAALSGMSEPVVLIAGGDGKGQDFSPLKSACAKQARAVVLIGRDARRIETAVAGCGVPLIQARDMDEAVVLAFSLAQSGDAVLLSPACASFDMFRNYEHRAQVFVTAVQKLIQEQTA
;
A
#
# COMPACT_ATOMS: atom_id res chain seq x y z
N MET A 1 -8.68 -28.86 8.64
CA MET A 1 -8.47 -27.62 7.85
C MET A 1 -7.07 -27.60 7.28
N LEU A 2 -6.84 -27.00 6.11
CA LEU A 2 -5.52 -26.89 5.47
C LEU A 2 -5.12 -25.41 5.36
N VAL A 3 -3.92 -25.04 5.86
CA VAL A 3 -3.35 -23.71 5.68
C VAL A 3 -2.31 -23.75 4.54
N LEU A 4 -2.46 -22.88 3.54
CA LEU A 4 -1.56 -22.80 2.39
C LEU A 4 -0.74 -21.51 2.39
N GLY A 5 0.58 -21.67 2.31
CA GLY A 5 1.56 -20.58 2.38
C GLY A 5 1.91 -20.23 3.82
N LEU A 6 3.18 -20.45 4.22
CA LEU A 6 3.69 -20.31 5.59
C LEU A 6 4.63 -19.10 5.73
N GLY A 7 4.20 -17.94 5.19
CA GLY A 7 4.69 -16.63 5.56
C GLY A 7 4.03 -16.16 6.87
N ASP A 8 4.17 -14.87 7.22
CA ASP A 8 3.62 -14.29 8.46
C ASP A 8 2.11 -14.49 8.57
N THR A 9 1.36 -14.24 7.49
CA THR A 9 -0.09 -14.49 7.45
C THR A 9 -0.42 -15.97 7.67
N GLY A 10 0.36 -16.88 7.06
CA GLY A 10 0.14 -18.33 7.24
C GLY A 10 0.38 -18.78 8.66
N LEU A 11 1.45 -18.28 9.29
CA LEU A 11 1.73 -18.53 10.71
C LEU A 11 0.59 -18.03 11.60
N SER A 12 0.10 -16.81 11.33
CA SER A 12 -1.03 -16.22 12.05
C SER A 12 -2.30 -17.06 11.92
N MET A 13 -2.60 -17.58 10.72
CA MET A 13 -3.72 -18.49 10.47
C MET A 13 -3.55 -19.83 11.22
N VAL A 14 -2.36 -20.44 11.19
CA VAL A 14 -2.08 -21.69 11.94
C VAL A 14 -2.30 -21.48 13.41
N ARG A 15 -1.76 -20.39 13.99
CA ARG A 15 -1.93 -20.03 15.41
C ARG A 15 -3.40 -19.88 15.77
N TRP A 16 -4.15 -19.10 15.00
CA TRP A 16 -5.56 -18.84 15.23
C TRP A 16 -6.39 -20.12 15.17
N LEU A 17 -6.26 -20.90 14.10
CA LEU A 17 -7.05 -22.12 13.91
C LEU A 17 -6.72 -23.20 14.94
N ALA A 18 -5.44 -23.39 15.27
CA ALA A 18 -5.04 -24.34 16.30
C ALA A 18 -5.56 -23.95 17.69
N ARG A 19 -5.53 -22.65 18.04
CA ARG A 19 -6.10 -22.10 19.29
C ARG A 19 -7.59 -22.37 19.41
N HIS A 20 -8.33 -22.36 18.29
CA HIS A 20 -9.76 -22.62 18.25
C HIS A 20 -10.13 -24.11 18.04
N GLY A 21 -9.17 -25.00 18.32
CA GLY A 21 -9.41 -26.45 18.33
C GLY A 21 -9.49 -27.11 16.95
N ALA A 22 -9.12 -26.41 15.89
CA ALA A 22 -9.09 -27.00 14.55
C ALA A 22 -7.95 -28.03 14.44
N ARG A 23 -8.21 -29.16 13.75
CA ARG A 23 -7.13 -30.04 13.27
C ARG A 23 -6.51 -29.42 12.03
N VAL A 24 -5.31 -28.83 12.19
CA VAL A 24 -4.63 -28.08 11.14
C VAL A 24 -3.59 -28.96 10.46
N ARG A 25 -3.59 -28.97 9.12
CA ARG A 25 -2.44 -29.30 8.27
C ARG A 25 -1.95 -28.01 7.63
N ALA A 26 -0.67 -27.91 7.37
CA ALA A 26 -0.06 -26.73 6.76
C ALA A 26 0.79 -27.13 5.56
N ALA A 27 0.79 -26.35 4.49
CA ALA A 27 1.63 -26.62 3.33
C ALA A 27 2.19 -25.32 2.72
N ASP A 28 3.38 -25.42 2.13
CA ASP A 28 4.03 -24.32 1.42
C ASP A 28 4.75 -24.85 0.20
N SER A 29 4.67 -24.13 -0.91
CA SER A 29 5.32 -24.54 -2.17
C SER A 29 6.85 -24.49 -2.14
N ARG A 30 7.42 -23.79 -1.17
CA ARG A 30 8.87 -23.70 -0.95
C ARG A 30 9.38 -24.95 -0.22
N ALA A 31 10.57 -25.41 -0.58
CA ALA A 31 11.23 -26.54 0.09
C ALA A 31 11.58 -26.21 1.57
N GLN A 32 11.81 -24.94 1.88
CA GLN A 32 12.11 -24.44 3.23
C GLN A 32 11.17 -23.27 3.56
N PRO A 33 9.96 -23.54 4.08
CA PRO A 33 9.03 -22.49 4.48
C PRO A 33 9.59 -21.66 5.65
N PRO A 34 9.41 -20.33 5.65
CA PRO A 34 10.04 -19.44 6.65
C PRO A 34 9.71 -19.79 8.10
N HIS A 35 8.47 -20.18 8.38
CA HIS A 35 8.00 -20.44 9.75
C HIS A 35 7.79 -21.92 10.08
N ALA A 36 8.25 -22.85 9.23
CA ALA A 36 8.05 -24.29 9.45
C ALA A 36 8.69 -24.79 10.76
N ALA A 37 9.87 -24.28 11.11
CA ALA A 37 10.55 -24.65 12.35
C ALA A 37 9.74 -24.20 13.58
N LEU A 38 9.29 -22.96 13.61
CA LEU A 38 8.49 -22.38 14.67
C LEU A 38 7.14 -23.12 14.84
N ILE A 39 6.49 -23.48 13.73
CA ILE A 39 5.21 -24.20 13.78
C ILE A 39 5.42 -25.59 14.37
N ARG A 40 6.49 -26.32 13.99
CA ARG A 40 6.78 -27.64 14.57
C ARG A 40 7.09 -27.58 16.06
N GLU A 41 7.74 -26.52 16.51
CA GLU A 41 8.04 -26.31 17.94
C GLU A 41 6.79 -26.01 18.77
N GLN A 42 5.96 -25.06 18.31
CA GLN A 42 4.82 -24.57 19.08
C GLN A 42 3.54 -25.42 18.92
N TRP A 43 3.38 -26.06 17.76
CA TRP A 43 2.23 -26.91 17.43
C TRP A 43 2.69 -28.24 16.81
N PRO A 44 3.33 -29.15 17.59
CA PRO A 44 3.89 -30.39 17.07
C PRO A 44 2.85 -31.33 16.43
N GLN A 45 1.56 -31.12 16.71
CA GLN A 45 0.46 -31.86 16.07
C GLN A 45 0.11 -31.36 14.67
N VAL A 46 0.65 -30.21 14.22
CA VAL A 46 0.41 -29.67 12.86
C VAL A 46 1.35 -30.37 11.87
N GLU A 47 0.77 -31.16 10.98
CA GLU A 47 1.52 -31.74 9.86
C GLU A 47 1.92 -30.64 8.87
N ILE A 48 3.21 -30.58 8.49
CA ILE A 48 3.72 -29.63 7.52
C ILE A 48 4.21 -30.35 6.28
N VAL A 49 3.64 -30.00 5.13
CA VAL A 49 4.05 -30.49 3.80
C VAL A 49 4.76 -29.37 3.05
N ALA A 50 6.01 -29.59 2.63
CA ALA A 50 6.80 -28.66 1.83
C ALA A 50 6.95 -29.18 0.40
N GLY A 51 6.75 -28.32 -0.59
CA GLY A 51 6.85 -28.63 -2.01
C GLY A 51 5.55 -28.32 -2.79
N PRO A 52 5.49 -28.64 -4.08
CA PRO A 52 4.37 -28.33 -4.96
C PRO A 52 3.03 -28.80 -4.41
N PHE A 53 1.99 -28.01 -4.56
CA PHE A 53 0.65 -28.31 -4.05
C PHE A 53 -0.09 -29.44 -4.82
N ASP A 54 0.44 -29.85 -5.96
CA ASP A 54 -0.13 -30.92 -6.80
C ASP A 54 -0.18 -32.29 -6.08
N THR A 55 0.73 -32.48 -5.11
CA THR A 55 0.84 -33.72 -4.32
C THR A 55 -0.02 -33.74 -3.07
N LEU A 56 -0.73 -32.63 -2.76
CA LEU A 56 -1.53 -32.54 -1.56
C LEU A 56 -2.86 -33.32 -1.71
N SER A 57 -3.19 -34.15 -0.71
CA SER A 57 -4.55 -34.64 -0.56
C SER A 57 -5.44 -33.52 0.00
N PHE A 58 -6.62 -33.38 -0.62
CA PHE A 58 -7.68 -32.46 -0.19
C PHE A 58 -8.87 -33.23 0.41
N ASP A 59 -8.72 -34.54 0.59
CA ASP A 59 -9.73 -35.36 1.24
C ASP A 59 -9.87 -34.98 2.72
N ASP A 60 -11.07 -35.12 3.25
CA ASP A 60 -11.40 -34.84 4.66
C ASP A 60 -11.10 -33.39 5.11
N LEU A 61 -11.18 -32.43 4.20
CA LEU A 61 -11.03 -31.00 4.51
C LEU A 61 -12.39 -30.31 4.57
N ASP A 62 -12.66 -29.62 5.69
CA ASP A 62 -13.80 -28.72 5.82
C ASP A 62 -13.51 -27.34 5.23
N LEU A 63 -12.22 -26.91 5.25
CA LEU A 63 -11.80 -25.55 4.87
C LEU A 63 -10.35 -25.53 4.42
N ILE A 64 -10.06 -24.66 3.44
CA ILE A 64 -8.72 -24.26 3.05
C ILE A 64 -8.52 -22.79 3.42
N ALA A 65 -7.56 -22.50 4.30
CA ALA A 65 -7.11 -21.17 4.64
C ALA A 65 -5.87 -20.81 3.79
N ILE A 66 -5.98 -19.76 2.97
CA ILE A 66 -4.94 -19.44 1.98
C ILE A 66 -4.26 -18.09 2.29
N SER A 67 -2.92 -18.10 2.33
CA SER A 67 -2.14 -16.86 2.39
C SER A 67 -2.27 -16.06 1.09
N PRO A 68 -2.24 -14.71 1.14
CA PRO A 68 -2.42 -13.86 -0.05
C PRO A 68 -1.41 -14.12 -1.17
N GLY A 69 -0.19 -14.57 -0.83
CA GLY A 69 0.85 -14.94 -1.80
C GLY A 69 0.55 -16.18 -2.64
N VAL A 70 -0.38 -17.03 -2.20
CA VAL A 70 -0.78 -18.25 -2.93
C VAL A 70 -1.97 -17.94 -3.82
N PRO A 71 -1.92 -18.21 -5.14
CA PRO A 71 -3.05 -17.97 -6.03
C PRO A 71 -4.28 -18.80 -5.65
N LYS A 72 -5.45 -18.18 -5.54
CA LYS A 72 -6.71 -18.88 -5.28
C LYS A 72 -7.01 -19.95 -6.33
N SER A 73 -6.64 -19.68 -7.60
CA SER A 73 -6.78 -20.62 -8.71
C SER A 73 -6.07 -21.95 -8.51
N SER A 74 -5.06 -22.02 -7.67
CA SER A 74 -4.33 -23.26 -7.35
C SER A 74 -5.21 -24.31 -6.64
N VAL A 75 -6.34 -23.92 -6.03
CA VAL A 75 -7.14 -24.79 -5.15
C VAL A 75 -8.66 -24.75 -5.37
N THR A 76 -9.20 -23.78 -6.11
CA THR A 76 -10.67 -23.60 -6.29
C THR A 76 -11.39 -24.76 -6.97
N GLN A 77 -10.67 -25.59 -7.69
CA GLN A 77 -11.26 -26.75 -8.40
C GLN A 77 -11.53 -27.97 -7.49
N ARG A 78 -11.21 -27.88 -6.20
CA ARG A 78 -11.27 -29.02 -5.27
C ARG A 78 -12.58 -29.19 -4.51
N GLY A 79 -13.54 -28.27 -4.68
CA GLY A 79 -14.87 -28.35 -4.03
C GLY A 79 -14.88 -28.02 -2.53
N VAL A 80 -13.72 -27.66 -1.94
CA VAL A 80 -13.61 -27.25 -0.53
C VAL A 80 -13.66 -25.72 -0.42
N PRO A 81 -14.38 -25.13 0.55
CA PRO A 81 -14.37 -23.68 0.76
C PRO A 81 -12.97 -23.12 0.97
N VAL A 82 -12.66 -21.99 0.30
CA VAL A 82 -11.36 -21.31 0.39
C VAL A 82 -11.55 -19.92 0.96
N VAL A 83 -10.87 -19.64 2.07
CA VAL A 83 -10.91 -18.33 2.79
C VAL A 83 -9.51 -17.80 3.00
N GLY A 84 -9.39 -16.48 3.20
CA GLY A 84 -8.16 -15.81 3.64
C GLY A 84 -8.22 -15.42 5.11
N ASP A 85 -7.13 -14.86 5.60
CA ASP A 85 -7.02 -14.32 6.96
C ASP A 85 -8.08 -13.26 7.27
N VAL A 86 -8.36 -12.37 6.31
CA VAL A 86 -9.36 -11.29 6.45
C VAL A 86 -10.77 -11.83 6.53
N GLU A 87 -11.09 -12.92 5.81
CA GLU A 87 -12.40 -13.57 5.93
C GLU A 87 -12.58 -14.21 7.30
N ILE A 88 -11.56 -14.94 7.80
CA ILE A 88 -11.59 -15.54 9.14
C ILE A 88 -11.74 -14.43 10.20
N PHE A 89 -11.00 -13.33 10.04
CA PHE A 89 -11.12 -12.15 10.91
C PHE A 89 -12.54 -11.58 10.88
N ALA A 90 -13.12 -11.38 9.70
CA ALA A 90 -14.46 -10.80 9.54
C ALA A 90 -15.52 -11.65 10.25
N GLN A 91 -15.47 -12.98 10.10
CA GLN A 91 -16.37 -13.91 10.78
C GLN A 91 -16.20 -13.89 12.30
N ALA A 92 -14.96 -13.83 12.79
CA ALA A 92 -14.65 -13.76 14.22
C ALA A 92 -15.02 -12.41 14.85
N LEU A 93 -14.97 -11.32 14.06
CA LEU A 93 -15.31 -9.96 14.51
C LEU A 93 -16.82 -9.70 14.49
N ALA A 94 -17.58 -10.32 13.62
CA ALA A 94 -19.01 -10.03 13.38
C ALA A 94 -19.89 -9.87 14.64
N PRO A 95 -19.69 -10.65 15.72
CA PRO A 95 -20.46 -10.49 16.96
C PRO A 95 -19.95 -9.33 17.85
N ARG A 96 -18.89 -8.61 17.47
CA ARG A 96 -18.20 -7.61 18.30
C ARG A 96 -18.54 -6.19 17.86
N LEU A 97 -18.47 -5.21 18.76
CA LEU A 97 -18.92 -3.83 18.53
C LEU A 97 -17.83 -2.88 18.02
N SER A 98 -16.68 -3.38 17.59
CA SER A 98 -15.63 -2.53 17.03
C SER A 98 -16.00 -2.00 15.65
N LYS A 99 -15.69 -0.73 15.40
CA LYS A 99 -15.77 -0.14 14.06
C LYS A 99 -14.66 -0.67 13.15
N VAL A 100 -14.91 -0.71 11.84
CA VAL A 100 -13.92 -1.11 10.84
C VAL A 100 -13.82 -0.07 9.74
N ILE A 101 -12.62 0.47 9.53
CA ILE A 101 -12.24 1.25 8.34
C ILE A 101 -11.40 0.34 7.45
N ALA A 102 -11.80 0.16 6.18
CA ALA A 102 -11.09 -0.68 5.23
C ALA A 102 -10.54 0.13 4.05
N ILE A 103 -9.25 -0.05 3.74
CA ILE A 103 -8.53 0.74 2.74
C ILE A 103 -7.83 -0.18 1.76
N THR A 104 -8.12 -0.01 0.45
CA THR A 104 -7.34 -0.61 -0.65
C THR A 104 -7.05 0.41 -1.75
N GLY A 105 -6.29 0.00 -2.73
CA GLY A 105 -5.89 0.80 -3.89
C GLY A 105 -4.62 0.23 -4.51
N ALA A 106 -4.21 0.71 -5.65
CA ALA A 106 -2.88 0.44 -6.17
C ALA A 106 -1.84 1.21 -5.33
N ASN A 107 -2.03 2.51 -5.16
CA ASN A 107 -1.14 3.43 -4.45
C ASN A 107 -1.85 4.16 -3.30
N GLY A 108 -1.07 4.69 -2.33
CA GLY A 108 -1.59 5.49 -1.20
C GLY A 108 -2.10 4.69 0.00
N LYS A 109 -2.35 3.39 -0.11
CA LYS A 109 -2.92 2.54 0.95
C LYS A 109 -2.29 2.79 2.32
N THR A 110 -0.98 2.59 2.43
CA THR A 110 -0.27 2.68 3.72
C THR A 110 -0.34 4.07 4.31
N THR A 111 -0.24 5.11 3.47
CA THR A 111 -0.35 6.51 3.92
C THR A 111 -1.73 6.79 4.48
N VAL A 112 -2.80 6.41 3.76
CA VAL A 112 -4.18 6.62 4.23
C VAL A 112 -4.48 5.79 5.48
N THR A 113 -4.02 4.54 5.52
CA THR A 113 -4.18 3.68 6.70
C THR A 113 -3.49 4.26 7.94
N ALA A 114 -2.25 4.74 7.79
CA ALA A 114 -1.53 5.37 8.89
C ALA A 114 -2.16 6.71 9.32
N LEU A 115 -2.62 7.52 8.37
CA LEU A 115 -3.37 8.75 8.65
C LEU A 115 -4.66 8.46 9.43
N CYS A 116 -5.49 7.50 8.96
CA CYS A 116 -6.69 7.08 9.68
C CYS A 116 -6.36 6.60 11.10
N GLY A 117 -5.30 5.78 11.23
CA GLY A 117 -4.84 5.31 12.54
C GLY A 117 -4.43 6.46 13.48
N ALA A 118 -3.71 7.46 12.97
CA ALA A 118 -3.31 8.65 13.73
C ALA A 118 -4.52 9.52 14.10
N MET A 119 -5.44 9.73 13.17
CA MET A 119 -6.67 10.49 13.36
C MET A 119 -7.59 9.83 14.41
N CYS A 120 -7.80 8.52 14.32
CA CYS A 120 -8.60 7.78 15.31
C CYS A 120 -7.99 7.88 16.72
N LYS A 121 -6.66 7.72 16.85
CA LYS A 121 -5.97 7.89 18.14
C LYS A 121 -6.07 9.32 18.65
N ALA A 122 -5.93 10.34 17.81
CA ALA A 122 -6.08 11.74 18.19
C ALA A 122 -7.52 12.09 18.64
N ALA A 123 -8.51 11.36 18.10
CA ALA A 123 -9.90 11.44 18.55
C ALA A 123 -10.19 10.65 19.83
N GLY A 124 -9.19 10.03 20.46
CA GLY A 124 -9.29 9.31 21.74
C GLY A 124 -9.68 7.84 21.63
N LEU A 125 -9.72 7.26 20.42
CA LEU A 125 -10.09 5.86 20.24
C LEU A 125 -8.92 4.91 20.49
N ASN A 126 -9.19 3.78 21.16
CA ASN A 126 -8.32 2.62 21.15
C ASN A 126 -8.32 2.02 19.72
N THR A 127 -7.21 2.17 19.00
CA THR A 127 -7.13 1.93 17.57
C THR A 127 -6.08 0.86 17.26
N VAL A 128 -6.49 -0.16 16.52
CA VAL A 128 -5.59 -1.18 15.94
C VAL A 128 -5.47 -0.96 14.44
N VAL A 129 -4.23 -0.85 13.95
CA VAL A 129 -3.90 -0.80 12.53
C VAL A 129 -3.31 -2.14 12.14
N ALA A 130 -3.91 -2.83 11.16
CA ALA A 130 -3.55 -4.21 10.81
C ALA A 130 -3.80 -4.53 9.33
N GLY A 131 -3.44 -5.72 8.90
CA GLY A 131 -3.74 -6.29 7.59
C GLY A 131 -2.52 -6.50 6.69
N ASN A 132 -2.52 -5.86 5.52
CA ASN A 132 -1.41 -5.96 4.56
C ASN A 132 -0.13 -5.25 5.05
N ILE A 133 -0.22 -4.49 6.13
CA ILE A 133 0.88 -3.83 6.82
C ILE A 133 0.79 -4.09 8.33
N GLY A 134 1.93 -4.04 9.00
CA GLY A 134 2.00 -4.18 10.45
C GLY A 134 1.56 -5.58 10.92
N LEU A 135 0.63 -5.60 11.87
CA LEU A 135 0.15 -6.82 12.51
C LEU A 135 -0.82 -7.58 11.61
N PRO A 136 -0.64 -8.90 11.40
CA PRO A 136 -1.67 -9.74 10.77
C PRO A 136 -3.00 -9.64 11.53
N VAL A 137 -4.12 -9.61 10.79
CA VAL A 137 -5.44 -9.35 11.41
C VAL A 137 -5.84 -10.38 12.47
N LEU A 138 -5.45 -11.65 12.32
CA LEU A 138 -5.74 -12.69 13.29
C LEU A 138 -4.82 -12.64 14.52
N ASP A 139 -3.61 -12.11 14.39
CA ASP A 139 -2.74 -11.85 15.54
C ASP A 139 -3.32 -10.72 16.40
N ALA A 140 -3.90 -9.69 15.78
CA ALA A 140 -4.62 -8.64 16.51
C ALA A 140 -5.81 -9.20 17.33
N LEU A 141 -6.55 -10.18 16.78
CA LEU A 141 -7.60 -10.86 17.55
C LEU A 141 -7.02 -11.76 18.64
N SER A 142 -5.91 -12.42 18.39
CA SER A 142 -5.24 -13.28 19.38
C SER A 142 -4.77 -12.47 20.60
N GLU A 143 -4.21 -11.26 20.38
CA GLU A 143 -3.83 -10.36 21.49
C GLU A 143 -5.02 -9.96 22.35
N ILE A 144 -6.20 -9.74 21.73
CA ILE A 144 -7.43 -9.43 22.46
C ILE A 144 -7.88 -10.64 23.31
N GLU A 145 -7.81 -11.85 22.77
CA GLU A 145 -8.11 -13.08 23.53
C GLU A 145 -7.11 -13.36 24.63
N ASP A 146 -5.87 -12.88 24.51
CA ASP A 146 -4.83 -12.93 25.54
C ASP A 146 -4.98 -11.81 26.60
N GLY A 147 -6.04 -11.01 26.52
CA GLY A 147 -6.38 -10.00 27.52
C GLY A 147 -6.11 -8.55 27.12
N ALA A 148 -5.67 -8.28 25.89
CA ALA A 148 -5.61 -6.92 25.38
C ALA A 148 -7.03 -6.31 25.30
N ARG A 149 -7.12 -4.99 25.56
CA ARG A 149 -8.40 -4.29 25.47
C ARG A 149 -8.94 -4.35 24.02
N MET A 150 -10.22 -4.71 23.87
CA MET A 150 -10.93 -4.63 22.59
C MET A 150 -10.79 -3.23 22.00
N PRO A 151 -10.32 -3.07 20.75
CA PRO A 151 -10.23 -1.76 20.12
C PRO A 151 -11.62 -1.20 19.81
N ASP A 152 -11.71 0.13 19.87
CA ASP A 152 -12.90 0.86 19.44
C ASP A 152 -13.00 0.84 17.90
N VAL A 153 -11.83 0.79 17.21
CA VAL A 153 -11.74 0.74 15.74
C VAL A 153 -10.56 -0.08 15.25
N PHE A 154 -10.81 -0.89 14.22
CA PHE A 154 -9.79 -1.48 13.37
C PHE A 154 -9.64 -0.65 12.09
N VAL A 155 -8.40 -0.26 11.75
CA VAL A 155 -8.05 0.36 10.48
C VAL A 155 -7.25 -0.64 9.67
N LEU A 156 -7.86 -1.16 8.60
CA LEU A 156 -7.33 -2.28 7.84
C LEU A 156 -6.78 -1.82 6.48
N GLU A 157 -5.48 -2.05 6.25
CA GLU A 157 -4.95 -2.04 4.89
C GLU A 157 -5.19 -3.40 4.25
N LEU A 158 -5.83 -3.43 3.07
CA LEU A 158 -6.16 -4.67 2.37
C LEU A 158 -5.57 -4.68 0.96
N SER A 159 -4.83 -5.74 0.65
CA SER A 159 -4.37 -6.01 -0.72
C SER A 159 -5.51 -6.60 -1.57
N SER A 160 -5.37 -6.52 -2.90
CA SER A 160 -6.30 -7.22 -3.80
C SER A 160 -6.29 -8.74 -3.57
N PHE A 161 -5.13 -9.31 -3.22
CA PHE A 161 -4.98 -10.74 -2.95
C PHE A 161 -5.76 -11.20 -1.71
N GLN A 162 -5.76 -10.40 -0.63
CA GLN A 162 -6.61 -10.66 0.55
C GLN A 162 -8.08 -10.56 0.20
N LEU A 163 -8.46 -9.55 -0.60
CA LEU A 163 -9.84 -9.34 -1.01
C LEU A 163 -10.38 -10.44 -1.92
N GLU A 164 -9.55 -11.16 -2.71
CA GLU A 164 -9.98 -12.31 -3.51
C GLU A 164 -10.71 -13.39 -2.68
N THR A 165 -10.36 -13.52 -1.42
CA THR A 165 -10.88 -14.55 -0.51
C THR A 165 -11.72 -13.98 0.64
N THR A 166 -12.11 -12.70 0.54
CA THR A 166 -12.95 -12.00 1.50
C THR A 166 -14.36 -11.83 0.95
N SER A 167 -15.39 -12.14 1.74
CA SER A 167 -16.80 -12.08 1.34
C SER A 167 -17.76 -11.58 2.42
N THR A 168 -17.38 -11.66 3.70
CA THR A 168 -18.26 -11.28 4.82
C THR A 168 -17.79 -10.04 5.57
N LEU A 169 -16.69 -9.40 5.13
CA LEU A 169 -16.21 -8.17 5.74
C LEU A 169 -17.26 -7.06 5.58
N ASN A 170 -17.80 -6.57 6.70
CA ASN A 170 -18.74 -5.47 6.76
C ASN A 170 -18.04 -4.25 7.41
N ALA A 171 -17.27 -3.51 6.61
CA ALA A 171 -16.63 -2.29 7.07
C ALA A 171 -17.66 -1.16 7.25
N ASP A 172 -17.52 -0.33 8.32
CA ASP A 172 -18.34 0.88 8.52
C ASP A 172 -18.03 1.95 7.47
N ALA A 173 -16.79 2.04 7.02
CA ALA A 173 -16.35 2.86 5.91
C ALA A 173 -15.25 2.15 5.11
N ALA A 174 -15.31 2.24 3.80
CA ALA A 174 -14.32 1.60 2.93
C ALA A 174 -13.96 2.48 1.73
N THR A 175 -12.72 2.32 1.22
CA THR A 175 -12.27 3.04 0.02
C THR A 175 -11.44 2.16 -0.91
N VAL A 176 -11.58 2.41 -2.21
CA VAL A 176 -10.61 2.09 -3.24
C VAL A 176 -9.97 3.38 -3.72
N LEU A 177 -8.75 3.66 -3.28
CA LEU A 177 -8.08 4.94 -3.52
C LEU A 177 -7.81 5.21 -5.01
N ASN A 178 -7.38 4.19 -5.72
CA ASN A 178 -7.09 4.21 -7.15
C ASN A 178 -6.83 2.80 -7.68
N VAL A 179 -6.93 2.64 -8.99
CA VAL A 179 -6.59 1.39 -9.69
C VAL A 179 -5.68 1.71 -10.88
N THR A 180 -4.39 1.56 -10.69
CA THR A 180 -3.36 1.70 -11.74
C THR A 180 -2.67 0.37 -11.99
N GLN A 181 -1.99 0.21 -13.11
CA GLN A 181 -1.33 -1.04 -13.47
C GLN A 181 -0.37 -1.51 -12.35
N ASP A 182 -0.68 -2.66 -11.81
CA ASP A 182 0.15 -3.45 -10.90
C ASP A 182 -0.37 -4.90 -10.91
N HIS A 183 0.47 -5.86 -10.56
CA HIS A 183 0.09 -7.28 -10.42
C HIS A 183 -0.56 -7.92 -11.67
N LEU A 184 -0.22 -7.47 -12.91
CA LEU A 184 -0.70 -8.07 -14.15
C LEU A 184 -0.07 -9.46 -14.43
N ASP A 185 0.89 -9.87 -13.63
CA ASP A 185 1.38 -11.24 -13.50
C ASP A 185 0.38 -12.18 -12.83
N ARG A 186 -0.58 -11.65 -12.07
CA ARG A 186 -1.60 -12.40 -11.33
C ARG A 186 -3.02 -12.25 -11.90
N TYR A 187 -3.36 -11.08 -12.42
CA TYR A 187 -4.68 -10.77 -12.95
C TYR A 187 -4.67 -10.81 -14.48
N ARG A 188 -5.77 -11.27 -15.08
CA ARG A 188 -5.92 -11.35 -16.54
C ARG A 188 -5.86 -9.99 -17.20
N ASP A 189 -6.47 -8.98 -16.56
CA ASP A 189 -6.55 -7.61 -17.02
C ASP A 189 -6.87 -6.64 -15.86
N MET A 190 -6.96 -5.36 -16.17
CA MET A 190 -7.28 -4.31 -15.21
C MET A 190 -8.68 -4.43 -14.61
N ASN A 191 -9.66 -5.00 -15.33
CA ASN A 191 -11.02 -5.19 -14.81
C ASN A 191 -11.06 -6.31 -13.77
N ASP A 192 -10.30 -7.38 -13.98
CA ASP A 192 -10.14 -8.47 -13.03
C ASP A 192 -9.50 -7.96 -11.72
N TYR A 193 -8.43 -7.16 -11.85
CA TYR A 193 -7.78 -6.49 -10.72
C TYR A 193 -8.70 -5.53 -9.97
N ALA A 194 -9.46 -4.69 -10.69
CA ALA A 194 -10.44 -3.77 -10.11
C ALA A 194 -11.57 -4.54 -9.41
N SER A 195 -12.06 -5.63 -10.00
CA SER A 195 -13.10 -6.48 -9.42
C SER A 195 -12.66 -7.13 -8.10
N ALA A 196 -11.40 -7.55 -8.01
CA ALA A 196 -10.85 -8.04 -6.74
C ALA A 196 -10.87 -6.96 -5.66
N LYS A 197 -10.48 -5.71 -5.99
CA LYS A 197 -10.52 -4.57 -5.05
C LYS A 197 -11.94 -4.17 -4.66
N ALA A 198 -12.90 -4.21 -5.59
CA ALA A 198 -14.29 -3.84 -5.34
C ALA A 198 -14.94 -4.66 -4.21
N ARG A 199 -14.41 -5.85 -3.91
CA ARG A 199 -14.87 -6.70 -2.81
C ARG A 199 -14.74 -6.05 -1.43
N ILE A 200 -13.91 -5.00 -1.29
CA ILE A 200 -13.81 -4.21 -0.05
C ILE A 200 -15.14 -3.54 0.31
N PHE A 201 -16.02 -3.38 -0.67
CA PHE A 201 -17.34 -2.77 -0.49
C PHE A 201 -18.43 -3.79 -0.15
N PHE A 202 -18.13 -5.03 0.17
CA PHE A 202 -19.12 -5.93 0.73
C PHE A 202 -19.63 -5.41 2.07
N GLY A 203 -20.91 -5.65 2.38
CA GLY A 203 -21.54 -5.07 3.56
C GLY A 203 -22.27 -3.75 3.27
N ASN A 204 -22.55 -2.95 4.30
CA ASN A 204 -23.49 -1.83 4.24
C ASN A 204 -22.90 -0.45 4.60
N GLY A 205 -21.63 -0.36 4.97
CA GLY A 205 -21.00 0.89 5.38
C GLY A 205 -20.81 1.89 4.24
N LEU A 206 -20.34 3.09 4.55
CA LEU A 206 -20.13 4.17 3.59
C LEU A 206 -19.06 3.80 2.55
N GLN A 207 -19.36 4.03 1.27
CA GLN A 207 -18.38 4.00 0.19
C GLN A 207 -17.69 5.37 0.07
N VAL A 208 -16.37 5.41 0.21
CA VAL A 208 -15.56 6.60 -0.06
C VAL A 208 -14.83 6.38 -1.39
N LEU A 209 -15.22 7.09 -2.44
CA LEU A 209 -14.82 6.84 -3.82
C LEU A 209 -13.93 7.97 -4.36
N ASN A 210 -12.90 7.64 -5.11
CA ASN A 210 -12.10 8.63 -5.81
C ASN A 210 -12.79 9.04 -7.11
N ARG A 211 -13.28 10.30 -7.20
CA ARG A 211 -13.98 10.80 -8.40
C ARG A 211 -13.06 11.06 -9.60
N GLU A 212 -11.75 10.99 -9.42
CA GLU A 212 -10.75 11.14 -10.49
C GLU A 212 -10.21 9.80 -11.00
N ASP A 213 -10.66 8.69 -10.40
CA ASP A 213 -10.30 7.33 -10.82
C ASP A 213 -11.54 6.60 -11.37
N ALA A 214 -11.53 6.32 -12.65
CA ALA A 214 -12.68 5.73 -13.35
C ALA A 214 -13.10 4.36 -12.79
N TYR A 215 -12.11 3.54 -12.34
CA TYR A 215 -12.42 2.25 -11.72
C TYR A 215 -13.07 2.43 -10.34
N SER A 216 -12.55 3.35 -9.51
CA SER A 216 -13.14 3.64 -8.21
C SER A 216 -14.58 4.14 -8.35
N GLN A 217 -14.84 5.06 -9.27
CA GLN A 217 -16.19 5.54 -9.57
C GLN A 217 -17.13 4.42 -10.04
N ALA A 218 -16.65 3.54 -10.92
CA ALA A 218 -17.45 2.44 -11.44
C ALA A 218 -17.86 1.40 -10.37
N MET A 219 -17.26 1.46 -9.16
CA MET A 219 -17.61 0.61 -8.03
C MET A 219 -18.78 1.17 -7.19
N THR A 220 -19.38 2.28 -7.59
CA THR A 220 -20.58 2.84 -6.92
C THR A 220 -21.71 1.84 -6.91
N MET A 221 -22.27 1.55 -5.74
CA MET A 221 -23.39 0.61 -5.57
C MET A 221 -24.70 1.37 -5.43
N ALA A 222 -25.68 1.06 -6.30
CA ALA A 222 -26.99 1.70 -6.27
C ALA A 222 -27.68 1.50 -4.90
N GLY A 223 -28.23 2.58 -4.36
CA GLY A 223 -28.94 2.58 -3.08
C GLY A 223 -28.04 2.56 -1.83
N ARG A 224 -26.72 2.62 -2.00
CA ARG A 224 -25.77 2.68 -0.90
C ARG A 224 -25.25 4.10 -0.70
N ALA A 225 -25.06 4.49 0.56
CA ALA A 225 -24.44 5.78 0.88
C ALA A 225 -23.01 5.85 0.33
N ALA A 226 -22.70 6.91 -0.39
CA ALA A 226 -21.40 7.16 -0.95
C ALA A 226 -21.03 8.64 -0.85
N GLU A 227 -19.76 8.90 -0.58
CA GLU A 227 -19.11 10.19 -0.65
C GLU A 227 -17.92 10.10 -1.60
N THR A 228 -17.57 11.21 -2.25
CA THR A 228 -16.41 11.21 -3.14
C THR A 228 -15.29 12.12 -2.62
N PHE A 229 -14.05 11.79 -2.98
CA PHE A 229 -12.90 12.67 -2.80
C PHE A 229 -12.15 12.86 -4.12
N GLY A 230 -11.41 13.97 -4.23
CA GLY A 230 -10.57 14.27 -5.39
C GLY A 230 -9.87 15.61 -5.24
N LEU A 231 -8.97 15.94 -6.19
CA LEU A 231 -8.19 17.19 -6.18
C LEU A 231 -8.95 18.38 -6.77
N GLY A 232 -10.08 18.14 -7.46
CA GLY A 232 -11.00 19.18 -7.89
C GLY A 232 -11.93 19.62 -6.75
N ALA A 233 -12.72 20.69 -6.97
CA ALA A 233 -13.71 21.14 -6.01
C ALA A 233 -14.74 20.05 -5.70
N PRO A 234 -15.30 20.01 -4.45
CA PRO A 234 -16.41 19.14 -4.13
C PRO A 234 -17.58 19.33 -5.11
N ALA A 235 -18.23 18.25 -5.51
CA ALA A 235 -19.35 18.30 -6.44
C ALA A 235 -20.67 18.59 -5.71
N ASN A 236 -20.74 18.28 -4.41
CA ASN A 236 -21.88 18.52 -3.53
C ASN A 236 -21.42 18.61 -2.06
N ASP A 237 -22.34 18.87 -1.13
CA ASP A 237 -22.05 19.10 0.30
C ASP A 237 -21.44 17.89 1.02
N ALA A 238 -21.62 16.67 0.50
CA ALA A 238 -21.06 15.45 1.09
C ALA A 238 -19.68 15.11 0.53
N ASP A 239 -19.24 15.78 -0.52
CA ASP A 239 -17.97 15.46 -1.20
C ASP A 239 -16.78 16.21 -0.60
N TRP A 240 -15.61 15.63 -0.81
CA TRP A 240 -14.32 16.10 -0.32
C TRP A 240 -13.43 16.56 -1.48
N GLY A 241 -12.80 17.73 -1.36
CA GLY A 241 -12.01 18.24 -2.46
C GLY A 241 -11.07 19.37 -2.09
N LEU A 242 -10.48 19.98 -3.13
CA LEU A 242 -9.72 21.21 -2.98
C LEU A 242 -10.50 22.38 -3.54
N ILE A 243 -10.55 23.48 -2.78
CA ILE A 243 -11.03 24.77 -3.24
C ILE A 243 -9.90 25.78 -3.21
N GLU A 244 -9.93 26.73 -4.13
CA GLU A 244 -8.94 27.81 -4.18
C GLU A 244 -9.51 29.05 -3.48
N VAL A 245 -8.75 29.59 -2.53
CA VAL A 245 -9.11 30.79 -1.79
C VAL A 245 -7.91 31.71 -1.76
N GLU A 246 -8.01 32.89 -2.35
CA GLU A 246 -6.93 33.89 -2.42
C GLU A 246 -5.61 33.34 -2.99
N GLY A 247 -5.69 32.45 -4.01
CA GLY A 247 -4.53 31.82 -4.62
C GLY A 247 -3.90 30.68 -3.82
N GLN A 248 -4.57 30.24 -2.74
CA GLN A 248 -4.12 29.11 -1.92
C GLN A 248 -5.14 27.95 -2.00
N ALA A 249 -4.65 26.72 -2.22
CA ALA A 249 -5.48 25.53 -2.19
C ALA A 249 -5.81 25.13 -0.74
N TRP A 250 -7.09 24.85 -0.48
CA TRP A 250 -7.59 24.39 0.81
C TRP A 250 -8.28 23.03 0.66
N LEU A 251 -8.07 22.13 1.61
CA LEU A 251 -8.95 20.98 1.78
C LEU A 251 -10.33 21.46 2.18
N ALA A 252 -11.35 20.87 1.58
CA ALA A 252 -12.75 21.25 1.81
C ALA A 252 -13.66 20.02 1.91
N HIS A 253 -14.76 20.15 2.66
CA HIS A 253 -15.90 19.25 2.69
C HIS A 253 -17.15 20.04 2.30
N GLY A 254 -17.72 19.76 1.14
CA GLY A 254 -18.68 20.67 0.53
C GLY A 254 -18.09 22.08 0.38
N GLU A 255 -18.78 23.08 0.91
CA GLU A 255 -18.32 24.47 0.94
C GLU A 255 -17.44 24.81 2.17
N GLU A 256 -17.36 23.92 3.16
CA GLU A 256 -16.58 24.14 4.39
C GLU A 256 -15.07 24.05 4.13
N LYS A 257 -14.36 25.14 4.41
CA LYS A 257 -12.88 25.17 4.39
C LYS A 257 -12.32 24.51 5.64
N LEU A 258 -11.42 23.54 5.47
CA LEU A 258 -10.88 22.75 6.58
C LEU A 258 -9.44 23.13 6.94
N LEU A 259 -8.55 23.07 5.95
CA LEU A 259 -7.10 23.21 6.16
C LEU A 259 -6.43 23.67 4.86
N PRO A 260 -5.51 24.66 4.90
CA PRO A 260 -4.64 24.92 3.76
C PRO A 260 -3.86 23.66 3.34
N ALA A 261 -3.83 23.35 2.05
CA ALA A 261 -3.12 22.16 1.56
C ALA A 261 -1.62 22.19 1.88
N ASN A 262 -1.03 23.39 1.95
CA ASN A 262 0.37 23.60 2.31
C ASN A 262 0.67 23.35 3.82
N ASP A 263 -0.33 23.29 4.67
CA ASP A 263 -0.17 22.95 6.10
C ASP A 263 -0.04 21.43 6.33
N ILE A 264 -0.21 20.63 5.28
CA ILE A 264 0.01 19.18 5.33
C ILE A 264 1.52 18.95 5.17
N PRO A 265 2.21 18.35 6.16
CA PRO A 265 3.66 18.14 6.09
C PRO A 265 4.04 16.94 5.21
N LEU A 266 3.31 16.71 4.13
CA LEU A 266 3.50 15.64 3.14
C LEU A 266 3.64 16.27 1.76
N ALA A 267 4.77 16.04 1.12
CA ALA A 267 5.01 16.55 -0.22
C ALA A 267 4.06 15.91 -1.26
N GLY A 268 3.58 16.73 -2.21
CA GLY A 268 2.87 16.29 -3.40
C GLY A 268 1.34 16.31 -3.31
N ARG A 269 0.72 16.71 -4.42
CA ARG A 269 -0.75 16.83 -4.54
C ARG A 269 -1.49 15.52 -4.27
N HIS A 270 -0.89 14.36 -4.59
CA HIS A 270 -1.46 13.06 -4.26
C HIS A 270 -1.66 12.84 -2.76
N ASN A 271 -0.85 13.49 -1.92
CA ASN A 271 -1.03 13.42 -0.47
C ASN A 271 -2.19 14.29 0.02
N ALA A 272 -2.57 15.34 -0.70
CA ALA A 272 -3.83 16.04 -0.43
C ALA A 272 -5.04 15.12 -0.69
N ALA A 273 -5.04 14.34 -1.79
CA ALA A 273 -6.07 13.33 -2.04
C ALA A 273 -6.09 12.24 -0.96
N ASN A 274 -4.92 11.74 -0.53
CA ASN A 274 -4.80 10.79 0.58
C ASN A 274 -5.38 11.37 1.89
N ALA A 275 -5.12 12.64 2.19
CA ALA A 275 -5.66 13.32 3.36
C ALA A 275 -7.19 13.46 3.30
N LEU A 276 -7.74 13.84 2.15
CA LEU A 276 -9.19 13.91 1.93
C LEU A 276 -9.86 12.56 2.13
N ALA A 277 -9.28 11.49 1.56
CA ALA A 277 -9.78 10.12 1.76
C ALA A 277 -9.76 9.71 3.24
N ALA A 278 -8.67 10.00 3.96
CA ALA A 278 -8.55 9.68 5.40
C ALA A 278 -9.57 10.46 6.24
N LEU A 279 -9.77 11.76 5.94
CA LEU A 279 -10.78 12.58 6.60
C LEU A 279 -12.20 12.03 6.36
N ALA A 280 -12.55 11.70 5.11
CA ALA A 280 -13.82 11.10 4.76
C ALA A 280 -14.08 9.80 5.51
N LEU A 281 -13.12 8.88 5.53
CA LEU A 281 -13.23 7.60 6.25
C LEU A 281 -13.42 7.78 7.76
N CYS A 282 -12.66 8.68 8.38
CA CYS A 282 -12.78 8.95 9.82
C CYS A 282 -14.09 9.68 10.17
N ARG A 283 -14.57 10.57 9.32
CA ARG A 283 -15.87 11.22 9.49
C ARG A 283 -17.03 10.24 9.34
N ALA A 284 -16.93 9.30 8.41
CA ALA A 284 -17.94 8.25 8.18
C ALA A 284 -18.23 7.41 9.45
N ILE A 285 -17.25 7.22 10.33
CA ILE A 285 -17.44 6.53 11.61
C ILE A 285 -17.82 7.48 12.77
N GLY A 286 -18.11 8.76 12.47
CA GLY A 286 -18.64 9.75 13.42
C GLY A 286 -17.58 10.55 14.19
N LEU A 287 -16.31 10.55 13.79
CA LEU A 287 -15.27 11.29 14.53
C LEU A 287 -15.37 12.81 14.30
N PRO A 288 -15.12 13.65 15.32
CA PRO A 288 -15.17 15.11 15.19
C PRO A 288 -13.99 15.63 14.36
N MET A 289 -14.21 16.70 13.58
CA MET A 289 -13.21 17.24 12.63
C MET A 289 -11.93 17.77 13.30
N ALA A 290 -12.06 18.46 14.44
CA ALA A 290 -10.94 19.15 15.07
C ALA A 290 -9.73 18.26 15.38
N PRO A 291 -9.86 17.08 16.06
CA PRO A 291 -8.72 16.17 16.28
C PRO A 291 -8.19 15.55 15.00
N LEU A 292 -9.02 15.35 13.94
CA LEU A 292 -8.56 14.83 12.66
C LEU A 292 -7.61 15.81 11.98
N LEU A 293 -7.97 17.09 11.93
CA LEU A 293 -7.12 18.15 11.37
C LEU A 293 -5.84 18.36 12.19
N ALA A 294 -5.92 18.25 13.52
CA ALA A 294 -4.73 18.31 14.38
C ALA A 294 -3.76 17.16 14.09
N ALA A 295 -4.27 15.95 13.93
CA ALA A 295 -3.47 14.78 13.55
C ALA A 295 -2.83 14.96 12.16
N LEU A 296 -3.58 15.47 11.19
CA LEU A 296 -3.08 15.72 9.84
C LEU A 296 -1.93 16.72 9.82
N ARG A 297 -2.03 17.83 10.56
CA ARG A 297 -0.95 18.84 10.69
C ARG A 297 0.33 18.28 11.33
N SER A 298 0.20 17.28 12.20
CA SER A 298 1.35 16.67 12.91
C SER A 298 1.94 15.44 12.23
N PHE A 299 1.31 14.93 11.18
CA PHE A 299 1.69 13.68 10.53
C PHE A 299 2.92 13.87 9.64
N LYS A 300 4.06 13.33 10.07
CA LYS A 300 5.38 13.53 9.41
C LYS A 300 5.64 12.63 8.19
N GLY A 301 4.64 11.88 7.72
CA GLY A 301 4.83 10.91 6.64
C GLY A 301 5.26 9.54 7.15
N LEU A 302 5.62 8.68 6.20
CA LEU A 302 6.06 7.31 6.45
C LEU A 302 7.45 7.09 5.85
N PRO A 303 8.28 6.22 6.44
CA PRO A 303 9.55 5.84 5.87
C PRO A 303 9.42 5.37 4.42
N HIS A 304 10.38 5.72 3.59
CA HIS A 304 10.48 5.30 2.18
C HIS A 304 9.32 5.77 1.28
N ARG A 305 8.66 6.90 1.63
CA ARG A 305 7.58 7.53 0.85
C ARG A 305 7.84 9.02 0.65
N VAL A 306 8.65 9.32 -0.35
CA VAL A 306 9.16 10.68 -0.64
C VAL A 306 9.78 11.29 0.63
N GLU A 307 10.49 10.45 1.38
CA GLU A 307 11.14 10.83 2.63
C GLU A 307 12.41 11.62 2.35
N LYS A 308 12.55 12.82 2.93
CA LYS A 308 13.81 13.59 2.82
C LYS A 308 14.92 12.87 3.60
N VAL A 309 15.98 12.48 2.89
CA VAL A 309 17.14 11.75 3.46
C VAL A 309 18.25 12.71 3.87
N ALA A 310 18.63 13.63 2.97
CA ALA A 310 19.74 14.56 3.18
C ALA A 310 19.66 15.74 2.22
N GLU A 311 20.55 16.71 2.45
CA GLU A 311 20.81 17.81 1.52
C GLU A 311 22.33 17.96 1.36
N VAL A 312 22.84 18.00 0.13
CA VAL A 312 24.26 18.04 -0.20
C VAL A 312 24.47 19.02 -1.33
N GLY A 313 25.32 20.04 -1.16
CA GLY A 313 25.59 21.02 -2.21
C GLY A 313 24.34 21.76 -2.73
N GLY A 314 23.32 21.92 -1.91
CA GLY A 314 22.03 22.50 -2.30
C GLY A 314 21.11 21.54 -3.09
N VAL A 315 21.46 20.26 -3.18
CA VAL A 315 20.63 19.19 -3.79
C VAL A 315 19.98 18.39 -2.67
N THR A 316 18.64 18.23 -2.71
CA THR A 316 17.91 17.46 -1.71
C THR A 316 17.68 16.03 -2.19
N PHE A 317 18.00 15.03 -1.36
CA PHE A 317 17.80 13.61 -1.64
C PHE A 317 16.53 13.11 -0.99
N TYR A 318 15.69 12.39 -1.79
CA TYR A 318 14.44 11.80 -1.35
C TYR A 318 14.42 10.30 -1.59
N ASP A 319 13.96 9.55 -0.59
CA ASP A 319 13.71 8.11 -0.65
C ASP A 319 12.21 7.84 -0.85
N ASP A 320 11.87 7.30 -2.02
CA ASP A 320 10.55 6.75 -2.33
C ASP A 320 10.68 5.28 -2.80
N SER A 321 11.54 4.52 -2.12
CA SER A 321 11.81 3.12 -2.47
C SER A 321 10.54 2.25 -2.46
N LYS A 322 9.48 2.66 -1.76
CA LYS A 322 8.16 2.02 -1.78
C LYS A 322 7.38 2.26 -3.08
N GLY A 323 7.83 3.16 -3.95
CA GLY A 323 7.29 3.41 -5.29
C GLY A 323 7.60 2.27 -6.27
N THR A 324 6.99 1.10 -6.07
CA THR A 324 7.29 -0.16 -6.78
C THR A 324 6.48 -0.37 -8.06
N ASN A 325 5.74 0.62 -8.49
CA ASN A 325 5.00 0.62 -9.77
C ASN A 325 5.05 1.99 -10.46
N VAL A 326 4.74 1.99 -11.74
CA VAL A 326 4.78 3.18 -12.61
C VAL A 326 3.91 4.31 -12.06
N GLY A 327 2.69 4.01 -11.61
CA GLY A 327 1.76 5.02 -11.09
C GLY A 327 2.30 5.74 -9.84
N ALA A 328 3.01 5.03 -8.95
CA ALA A 328 3.65 5.61 -7.78
C ALA A 328 4.73 6.63 -8.17
N THR A 329 5.63 6.24 -9.09
CA THR A 329 6.71 7.12 -9.57
C THR A 329 6.19 8.34 -10.33
N VAL A 330 5.15 8.16 -11.16
CA VAL A 330 4.47 9.29 -11.83
C VAL A 330 3.90 10.26 -10.80
N ALA A 331 3.24 9.74 -9.75
CA ALA A 331 2.68 10.58 -8.69
C ALA A 331 3.77 11.30 -7.87
N ALA A 332 4.87 10.61 -7.56
CA ALA A 332 6.00 11.20 -6.86
C ALA A 332 6.65 12.32 -7.68
N LEU A 333 6.99 12.07 -8.96
CA LEU A 333 7.53 13.10 -9.86
C LEU A 333 6.60 14.31 -9.98
N SER A 334 5.31 14.08 -10.23
CA SER A 334 4.31 15.15 -10.40
C SER A 334 4.06 15.95 -9.12
N GLY A 335 4.45 15.40 -7.98
CA GLY A 335 4.30 16.02 -6.67
C GLY A 335 5.49 16.89 -6.24
N MET A 336 6.63 16.80 -6.94
CA MET A 336 7.81 17.61 -6.64
C MET A 336 7.63 19.04 -7.19
N SER A 337 8.10 20.01 -6.44
CA SER A 337 8.12 21.42 -6.85
C SER A 337 9.39 21.80 -7.60
N GLU A 338 10.51 21.16 -7.26
CA GLU A 338 11.83 21.35 -7.84
C GLU A 338 12.10 20.37 -9.00
N PRO A 339 12.99 20.68 -9.96
CA PRO A 339 13.45 19.74 -10.95
C PRO A 339 14.10 18.50 -10.32
N VAL A 340 13.89 17.33 -10.92
CA VAL A 340 14.26 16.04 -10.30
C VAL A 340 15.28 15.29 -11.15
N VAL A 341 16.34 14.79 -10.55
CA VAL A 341 17.09 13.66 -11.11
C VAL A 341 16.49 12.38 -10.55
N LEU A 342 15.82 11.61 -11.41
CA LEU A 342 15.12 10.38 -11.03
C LEU A 342 16.08 9.19 -11.05
N ILE A 343 16.10 8.38 -9.98
CA ILE A 343 16.70 7.04 -9.99
C ILE A 343 15.55 6.03 -10.10
N ALA A 344 15.50 5.27 -11.21
CA ALA A 344 14.45 4.31 -11.49
C ALA A 344 15.00 2.97 -11.98
N GLY A 345 14.19 1.90 -11.81
CA GLY A 345 14.50 0.56 -12.30
C GLY A 345 14.41 -0.55 -11.25
N GLY A 346 14.60 -1.78 -11.72
CA GLY A 346 14.37 -3.00 -10.96
C GLY A 346 13.58 -4.01 -11.77
N ASP A 347 12.75 -4.84 -11.10
CA ASP A 347 11.82 -5.78 -11.73
C ASP A 347 10.46 -5.13 -11.96
N GLY A 348 10.12 -4.85 -13.20
CA GLY A 348 8.90 -4.16 -13.60
C GLY A 348 7.64 -5.03 -13.62
N LYS A 349 7.72 -6.32 -13.35
CA LYS A 349 6.54 -7.22 -13.30
C LYS A 349 5.61 -7.12 -14.53
N GLY A 350 6.18 -6.90 -15.71
CA GLY A 350 5.42 -6.78 -16.96
C GLY A 350 4.70 -5.45 -17.20
N GLN A 351 4.84 -4.45 -16.33
CA GLN A 351 4.18 -3.14 -16.46
C GLN A 351 4.54 -2.42 -17.76
N ASP A 352 3.63 -1.56 -18.23
CA ASP A 352 3.89 -0.55 -19.25
C ASP A 352 4.54 0.69 -18.62
N PHE A 353 5.75 1.04 -19.06
CA PHE A 353 6.48 2.19 -18.58
C PHE A 353 6.18 3.49 -19.37
N SER A 354 5.35 3.45 -20.40
CA SER A 354 5.05 4.62 -21.23
C SER A 354 4.52 5.84 -20.48
N PRO A 355 3.75 5.71 -19.37
CA PRO A 355 3.27 6.86 -18.60
C PRO A 355 4.41 7.68 -17.97
N LEU A 356 5.58 7.08 -17.71
CA LEU A 356 6.75 7.79 -17.16
C LEU A 356 7.27 8.85 -18.14
N LYS A 357 7.11 8.66 -19.45
CA LYS A 357 7.63 9.58 -20.47
C LYS A 357 7.14 11.01 -20.27
N SER A 358 5.84 11.18 -20.09
CA SER A 358 5.23 12.48 -19.88
C SER A 358 5.64 13.11 -18.55
N ALA A 359 5.74 12.31 -17.49
CA ALA A 359 6.14 12.77 -16.16
C ALA A 359 7.62 13.22 -16.16
N CYS A 360 8.50 12.42 -16.78
CA CYS A 360 9.92 12.77 -16.94
C CYS A 360 10.09 14.05 -17.78
N ALA A 361 9.38 14.18 -18.91
CA ALA A 361 9.46 15.36 -19.75
C ALA A 361 9.07 16.67 -19.03
N LYS A 362 8.20 16.59 -18.05
CA LYS A 362 7.71 17.76 -17.29
C LYS A 362 8.58 18.11 -16.10
N GLN A 363 9.10 17.12 -15.39
CA GLN A 363 9.67 17.31 -14.06
C GLN A 363 11.12 16.84 -13.94
N ALA A 364 11.57 15.89 -14.78
CA ALA A 364 12.91 15.38 -14.65
C ALA A 364 13.94 16.31 -15.30
N ARG A 365 15.11 16.43 -14.66
CA ARG A 365 16.34 16.95 -15.25
C ARG A 365 17.12 15.86 -15.96
N ALA A 366 17.14 14.67 -15.36
CA ALA A 366 17.76 13.46 -15.91
C ALA A 366 17.11 12.21 -15.29
N VAL A 367 17.34 11.05 -15.91
CA VAL A 367 16.92 9.76 -15.36
C VAL A 367 18.13 8.83 -15.31
N VAL A 368 18.43 8.31 -14.13
CA VAL A 368 19.44 7.29 -13.87
C VAL A 368 18.75 5.95 -13.70
N LEU A 369 19.16 4.95 -14.48
CA LEU A 369 18.48 3.67 -14.61
C LEU A 369 19.32 2.53 -14.04
N ILE A 370 18.69 1.68 -13.19
CA ILE A 370 19.33 0.51 -12.58
C ILE A 370 18.48 -0.75 -12.78
N GLY A 371 19.08 -1.91 -12.61
CA GLY A 371 18.39 -3.20 -12.51
C GLY A 371 17.92 -3.79 -13.83
N ARG A 372 17.14 -4.86 -13.71
CA ARG A 372 16.74 -5.76 -14.80
C ARG A 372 16.06 -5.04 -15.96
N ASP A 373 15.06 -4.23 -15.67
CA ASP A 373 14.21 -3.59 -16.68
C ASP A 373 14.68 -2.16 -17.05
N ALA A 374 15.90 -1.76 -16.68
CA ALA A 374 16.48 -0.46 -17.01
C ALA A 374 16.34 -0.12 -18.50
N ARG A 375 16.68 -1.05 -19.40
CA ARG A 375 16.56 -0.85 -20.88
C ARG A 375 15.11 -0.72 -21.34
N ARG A 376 14.16 -1.39 -20.68
CA ARG A 376 12.73 -1.25 -21.03
C ARG A 376 12.22 0.12 -20.65
N ILE A 377 12.62 0.64 -19.47
CA ILE A 377 12.30 2.00 -19.05
C ILE A 377 12.93 3.00 -20.03
N GLU A 378 14.24 2.86 -20.32
CA GLU A 378 14.97 3.70 -21.29
C GLU A 378 14.22 3.81 -22.62
N THR A 379 13.81 2.66 -23.18
CA THR A 379 13.04 2.60 -24.42
C THR A 379 11.69 3.31 -24.30
N ALA A 380 10.97 3.10 -23.20
CA ALA A 380 9.63 3.67 -22.99
C ALA A 380 9.67 5.20 -22.82
N VAL A 381 10.72 5.73 -22.16
CA VAL A 381 10.86 7.18 -21.93
C VAL A 381 11.73 7.86 -23.01
N ALA A 382 12.22 7.12 -24.00
CA ALA A 382 13.03 7.69 -25.11
C ALA A 382 12.34 8.89 -25.74
N GLY A 383 13.12 9.97 -25.96
CA GLY A 383 12.59 11.24 -26.50
C GLY A 383 11.77 12.06 -25.50
N CYS A 384 11.88 11.83 -24.19
CA CYS A 384 11.32 12.70 -23.15
C CYS A 384 12.06 14.04 -23.01
N GLY A 385 13.18 14.22 -23.70
CA GLY A 385 13.92 15.49 -23.72
C GLY A 385 14.99 15.65 -22.65
N VAL A 386 15.22 14.61 -21.80
CA VAL A 386 16.23 14.64 -20.74
C VAL A 386 17.24 13.49 -20.89
N PRO A 387 18.47 13.62 -20.34
CA PRO A 387 19.47 12.56 -20.35
C PRO A 387 18.97 11.28 -19.67
N LEU A 388 19.26 10.13 -20.30
CA LEU A 388 18.97 8.79 -19.77
C LEU A 388 20.31 8.07 -19.59
N ILE A 389 20.67 7.70 -18.38
CA ILE A 389 21.99 7.15 -18.05
C ILE A 389 21.79 5.84 -17.27
N GLN A 390 22.51 4.78 -17.66
CA GLN A 390 22.48 3.52 -16.93
C GLN A 390 23.59 3.50 -15.87
N ALA A 391 23.28 2.98 -14.69
CA ALA A 391 24.21 2.69 -13.60
C ALA A 391 24.21 1.20 -13.28
N ARG A 392 25.36 0.69 -12.81
CA ARG A 392 25.54 -0.72 -12.48
C ARG A 392 24.90 -1.12 -11.15
N ASP A 393 24.94 -0.18 -10.21
CA ASP A 393 24.48 -0.37 -8.84
C ASP A 393 23.99 0.96 -8.24
N MET A 394 23.56 0.93 -6.98
CA MET A 394 23.03 2.10 -6.28
C MET A 394 24.11 3.13 -5.93
N ASP A 395 25.32 2.70 -5.60
CA ASP A 395 26.44 3.62 -5.31
C ASP A 395 26.76 4.49 -6.54
N GLU A 396 26.90 3.86 -7.71
CA GLU A 396 27.11 4.57 -8.97
C GLU A 396 25.90 5.43 -9.35
N ALA A 397 24.67 4.95 -9.12
CA ALA A 397 23.45 5.72 -9.42
C ALA A 397 23.37 7.01 -8.61
N VAL A 398 23.71 6.98 -7.33
CA VAL A 398 23.72 8.18 -6.47
C VAL A 398 24.79 9.17 -6.91
N VAL A 399 26.00 8.73 -7.24
CA VAL A 399 27.10 9.60 -7.74
C VAL A 399 26.71 10.25 -9.07
N LEU A 400 26.19 9.47 -10.03
CA LEU A 400 25.74 9.99 -11.31
C LEU A 400 24.57 10.98 -11.14
N ALA A 401 23.58 10.63 -10.30
CA ALA A 401 22.44 11.50 -10.05
C ALA A 401 22.88 12.85 -9.45
N PHE A 402 23.81 12.84 -8.48
CA PHE A 402 24.36 14.06 -7.91
C PHE A 402 25.13 14.90 -8.94
N SER A 403 25.92 14.26 -9.82
CA SER A 403 26.68 14.95 -10.86
C SER A 403 25.81 15.63 -11.92
N LEU A 404 24.58 15.16 -12.11
CA LEU A 404 23.60 15.67 -13.06
C LEU A 404 22.68 16.74 -12.44
N ALA A 405 22.59 16.77 -11.12
CA ALA A 405 21.77 17.71 -10.39
C ALA A 405 22.46 19.09 -10.30
N GLN A 406 21.66 20.12 -10.14
CA GLN A 406 22.09 21.50 -9.87
C GLN A 406 21.58 21.93 -8.49
N SER A 407 22.20 22.94 -7.89
CA SER A 407 21.70 23.50 -6.63
C SER A 407 20.23 23.93 -6.77
N GLY A 408 19.39 23.49 -5.86
CA GLY A 408 17.93 23.66 -5.89
C GLY A 408 17.18 22.49 -6.51
N ASP A 409 17.88 21.49 -7.06
CA ASP A 409 17.24 20.27 -7.58
C ASP A 409 17.02 19.22 -6.48
N ALA A 410 16.20 18.23 -6.79
CA ALA A 410 16.03 17.00 -6.01
C ALA A 410 16.67 15.80 -6.72
N VAL A 411 17.25 14.88 -5.96
CA VAL A 411 17.50 13.49 -6.37
C VAL A 411 16.44 12.60 -5.72
N LEU A 412 15.65 11.92 -6.54
CA LEU A 412 14.54 11.10 -6.09
C LEU A 412 14.77 9.63 -6.46
N LEU A 413 14.93 8.77 -5.44
CA LEU A 413 14.78 7.32 -5.63
C LEU A 413 13.30 6.98 -5.69
N SER A 414 12.71 6.83 -6.87
CA SER A 414 11.34 6.32 -7.06
C SER A 414 11.34 5.32 -8.22
N PRO A 415 11.53 4.03 -7.91
CA PRO A 415 12.05 3.06 -8.87
C PRO A 415 11.06 2.57 -9.92
N ALA A 416 9.76 2.77 -9.78
CA ALA A 416 8.70 2.23 -10.65
C ALA A 416 8.69 0.67 -10.72
N CYS A 417 9.57 0.00 -10.01
CA CYS A 417 9.84 -1.44 -10.10
C CYS A 417 9.95 -2.08 -8.71
N ALA A 418 9.65 -3.37 -8.62
CA ALA A 418 10.02 -4.18 -7.47
C ALA A 418 11.56 -4.26 -7.35
N SER A 419 12.05 -4.63 -6.17
CA SER A 419 13.48 -4.57 -5.83
C SER A 419 14.20 -5.92 -5.88
N PHE A 420 13.47 -7.01 -6.10
CA PHE A 420 13.97 -8.38 -5.88
C PHE A 420 15.05 -8.87 -6.85
N ASP A 421 15.30 -8.12 -7.93
CA ASP A 421 16.38 -8.39 -8.89
C ASP A 421 17.77 -7.99 -8.35
N MET A 422 17.83 -6.94 -7.50
CA MET A 422 19.09 -6.42 -6.95
C MET A 422 19.13 -6.38 -5.42
N PHE A 423 17.97 -6.41 -4.73
CA PHE A 423 17.87 -6.22 -3.28
C PHE A 423 16.93 -7.25 -2.66
N ARG A 424 17.05 -7.49 -1.36
CA ARG A 424 16.19 -8.44 -0.63
C ARG A 424 14.72 -8.00 -0.60
N ASN A 425 14.49 -6.70 -0.47
CA ASN A 425 13.17 -6.06 -0.43
C ASN A 425 13.35 -4.54 -0.65
N TYR A 426 12.25 -3.76 -0.64
CA TYR A 426 12.30 -2.33 -0.85
C TYR A 426 12.98 -1.58 0.31
N GLU A 427 12.87 -2.07 1.55
CA GLU A 427 13.57 -1.50 2.72
C GLU A 427 15.08 -1.63 2.56
N HIS A 428 15.56 -2.79 2.10
CA HIS A 428 16.98 -2.99 1.82
C HIS A 428 17.48 -2.07 0.69
N ARG A 429 16.68 -1.86 -0.36
CA ARG A 429 17.00 -0.88 -1.42
C ARG A 429 17.12 0.54 -0.87
N ALA A 430 16.18 0.95 -0.02
CA ALA A 430 16.21 2.22 0.67
C ALA A 430 17.46 2.38 1.52
N GLN A 431 17.81 1.37 2.32
CA GLN A 431 18.99 1.40 3.16
C GLN A 431 20.30 1.54 2.35
N VAL A 432 20.41 0.83 1.23
CA VAL A 432 21.56 0.94 0.33
C VAL A 432 21.63 2.36 -0.26
N PHE A 433 20.51 2.94 -0.69
CA PHE A 433 20.43 4.32 -1.16
C PHE A 433 20.88 5.32 -0.09
N VAL A 434 20.34 5.24 1.11
CA VAL A 434 20.72 6.14 2.24
C VAL A 434 22.20 6.00 2.54
N THR A 435 22.75 4.79 2.53
CA THR A 435 24.18 4.54 2.75
C THR A 435 25.04 5.17 1.65
N ALA A 436 24.63 5.07 0.38
CA ALA A 436 25.32 5.68 -0.75
C ALA A 436 25.32 7.22 -0.65
N VAL A 437 24.18 7.82 -0.24
CA VAL A 437 24.09 9.27 0.01
C VAL A 437 25.02 9.69 1.16
N GLN A 438 25.10 8.91 2.24
CA GLN A 438 26.00 9.20 3.36
C GLN A 438 27.48 9.15 2.96
N LYS A 439 27.89 8.20 2.11
CA LYS A 439 29.25 8.13 1.54
C LYS A 439 29.55 9.38 0.71
N LEU A 440 28.60 9.79 -0.16
CA LEU A 440 28.73 11.00 -0.97
C LEU A 440 28.96 12.24 -0.09
N ILE A 441 28.24 12.38 1.03
CA ILE A 441 28.42 13.48 1.99
C ILE A 441 29.85 13.49 2.55
N GLN A 442 30.38 12.33 2.95
CA GLN A 442 31.72 12.20 3.49
C GLN A 442 32.79 12.61 2.46
N GLU A 443 32.62 12.22 1.20
CA GLU A 443 33.52 12.56 0.11
C GLU A 443 33.50 14.06 -0.25
N GLN A 444 32.38 14.74 -0.08
CA GLN A 444 32.26 16.19 -0.34
C GLN A 444 32.78 17.05 0.82
N THR A 445 32.98 16.47 2.00
CA THR A 445 33.46 17.16 3.21
C THR A 445 34.93 16.86 3.50
N ALA A 446 35.57 15.94 2.79
CA ALA A 446 36.96 15.56 2.88
C ALA A 446 37.83 16.37 1.91
#